data_2d235b4352bb0c4cf8bb75140bdc257f
#
_entry.id   2d235b4352bb0c4cf8bb75140bdc257f
#
_cell.length_a   1.000
_cell.length_b   1.000
_cell.length_c   1.000
_cell.angle_alpha   90.00
_cell.angle_beta   90.00
_cell.angle_gamma   90.00
#
_symmetry.space_group_name_H-M   'P 1'
#
loop_
_entity.id
_entity.type
_entity.pdbx_description
1 polymer ?
#
loop_
_entity_poly.entity_id
_entity_poly.type
_entity_poly.pdbx_seq_one_letter_code
_entity_poly.pdbx_strand_id
1 'polypeptide(L)'
;MKRIPVTPRSDYREKIEVLGFDFHGDYWREEAYYRFTAEETACLEEATNEAYRLYCEAAQFIIEDNPEFMERALNIPKEIGERIRASWGADELSLYGRFDFILAKDGTPKILEFNADTPTSLLEASVIQWQWKEDVFPECDQFNGIHEGLVQSWKDIFPKKGEIHFAGALENNEDTGTLQYLASTAMEAGFSTRVLDMQALDLQNGRFFDPAGELVNRCFKLYPWEWMVDDNMNKFVSI
;
A
#
# COMPACT_ATOMS: atom_id res chain seq x y z
N MET A 1 -5.89 24.71 -0.23
CA MET A 1 -4.53 24.26 -0.63
C MET A 1 -3.83 25.36 -1.43
N LYS A 2 -2.54 25.65 -1.15
CA LYS A 2 -1.73 26.62 -1.87
C LYS A 2 -0.38 26.02 -2.25
N ARG A 3 -0.02 26.08 -3.54
CA ARG A 3 1.32 25.71 -4.01
C ARG A 3 2.26 26.90 -3.79
N ILE A 4 3.34 26.70 -3.05
CA ILE A 4 4.28 27.73 -2.64
C ILE A 4 5.67 27.38 -3.18
N PRO A 5 6.31 28.27 -3.95
CA PRO A 5 7.68 28.07 -4.40
C PRO A 5 8.65 28.08 -3.21
N VAL A 6 9.68 27.24 -3.30
CA VAL A 6 10.78 27.18 -2.33
C VAL A 6 12.09 26.85 -3.07
N THR A 7 13.21 27.28 -2.51
CA THR A 7 14.52 26.89 -3.05
C THR A 7 14.81 25.43 -2.65
N PRO A 8 15.10 24.54 -3.62
CA PRO A 8 15.47 23.17 -3.32
C PRO A 8 16.70 23.09 -2.42
N ARG A 9 16.78 22.04 -1.59
CA ARG A 9 18.01 21.70 -0.86
C ARG A 9 19.10 21.38 -1.89
N SER A 10 20.32 21.87 -1.69
CA SER A 10 21.42 21.67 -2.64
C SER A 10 21.86 20.19 -2.74
N ASP A 11 21.62 19.41 -1.68
CA ASP A 11 22.00 18.03 -1.48
C ASP A 11 20.79 17.05 -1.50
N TYR A 12 19.64 17.49 -2.02
CA TYR A 12 18.41 16.69 -1.90
C TYR A 12 18.49 15.32 -2.56
N ARG A 13 19.22 15.21 -3.70
CA ARG A 13 19.37 13.93 -4.40
C ARG A 13 20.09 12.90 -3.53
N GLU A 14 21.23 13.28 -2.95
CA GLU A 14 21.98 12.41 -2.05
C GLU A 14 21.13 12.00 -0.82
N LYS A 15 20.34 12.94 -0.28
CA LYS A 15 19.46 12.66 0.86
C LYS A 15 18.37 11.65 0.53
N ILE A 16 17.69 11.79 -0.61
CA ILE A 16 16.62 10.84 -0.98
C ILE A 16 17.18 9.47 -1.37
N GLU A 17 18.36 9.41 -2.01
CA GLU A 17 19.05 8.16 -2.32
C GLU A 17 19.43 7.37 -1.05
N VAL A 18 19.93 8.05 -0.01
CA VAL A 18 20.25 7.43 1.30
C VAL A 18 18.99 6.84 1.96
N LEU A 19 17.81 7.40 1.67
CA LEU A 19 16.53 6.89 2.15
C LEU A 19 15.95 5.75 1.28
N GLY A 20 16.70 5.31 0.25
CA GLY A 20 16.27 4.24 -0.66
C GLY A 20 15.40 4.72 -1.82
N PHE A 21 15.34 6.03 -2.07
CA PHE A 21 14.55 6.60 -3.16
C PHE A 21 15.46 6.98 -4.33
N ASP A 22 15.92 5.97 -5.08
CA ASP A 22 16.92 6.13 -6.16
C ASP A 22 16.40 5.71 -7.55
N PHE A 23 15.11 5.32 -7.65
CA PHE A 23 14.57 4.63 -8.84
C PHE A 23 13.77 5.53 -9.81
N HIS A 24 13.45 6.78 -9.44
CA HIS A 24 12.62 7.66 -10.27
C HIS A 24 13.37 8.79 -11.01
N GLY A 25 14.69 8.84 -10.98
CA GLY A 25 15.47 9.87 -11.69
C GLY A 25 15.07 11.30 -11.30
N ASP A 26 14.47 12.04 -12.23
CA ASP A 26 14.04 13.44 -11.99
C ASP A 26 12.57 13.57 -11.51
N TYR A 27 11.95 12.49 -11.04
CA TYR A 27 10.56 12.50 -10.56
C TYR A 27 10.39 13.40 -9.33
N TRP A 28 11.25 13.26 -8.31
CA TRP A 28 11.20 14.08 -7.11
C TRP A 28 11.66 15.51 -7.38
N ARG A 29 10.85 16.48 -6.98
CA ARG A 29 11.11 17.91 -7.21
C ARG A 29 10.84 18.70 -5.94
N GLU A 30 11.77 19.61 -5.59
CA GLU A 30 11.69 20.43 -4.39
C GLU A 30 11.46 21.92 -4.65
N GLU A 31 11.14 22.35 -5.88
CA GLU A 31 10.95 23.77 -6.21
C GLU A 31 9.66 24.35 -5.64
N ALA A 32 8.78 23.53 -5.08
CA ALA A 32 7.56 23.98 -4.44
C ALA A 32 6.99 22.91 -3.50
N TYR A 33 6.18 23.37 -2.54
CA TYR A 33 5.37 22.50 -1.67
C TYR A 33 3.92 22.96 -1.65
N TYR A 34 3.04 22.09 -1.14
CA TYR A 34 1.64 22.41 -0.92
C TYR A 34 1.40 22.68 0.56
N ARG A 35 0.77 23.82 0.85
CA ARG A 35 0.34 24.19 2.19
C ARG A 35 -1.17 24.05 2.30
N PHE A 36 -1.57 23.34 3.33
CA PHE A 36 -2.97 23.15 3.72
C PHE A 36 -3.27 23.93 4.99
N THR A 37 -4.54 24.29 5.20
CA THR A 37 -5.05 24.70 6.50
C THR A 37 -5.57 23.49 7.27
N ALA A 38 -5.75 23.63 8.59
CA ALA A 38 -6.33 22.56 9.41
C ALA A 38 -7.74 22.15 8.92
N GLU A 39 -8.53 23.10 8.43
CA GLU A 39 -9.86 22.84 7.88
C GLU A 39 -9.78 22.07 6.56
N GLU A 40 -8.78 22.37 5.71
CA GLU A 40 -8.57 21.63 4.46
C GLU A 40 -8.10 20.19 4.72
N THR A 41 -7.24 19.95 5.71
CA THR A 41 -6.83 18.60 6.10
C THR A 41 -7.97 17.81 6.72
N ALA A 42 -8.75 18.42 7.62
CA ALA A 42 -9.94 17.79 8.19
C ALA A 42 -10.98 17.41 7.13
N CYS A 43 -11.19 18.28 6.13
CA CYS A 43 -12.09 17.98 5.01
C CYS A 43 -11.60 16.79 4.17
N LEU A 44 -10.28 16.66 3.92
CA LEU A 44 -9.70 15.52 3.21
C LEU A 44 -9.83 14.23 4.04
N GLU A 45 -9.61 14.29 5.32
CA GLU A 45 -9.77 13.15 6.23
C GLU A 45 -11.22 12.64 6.24
N GLU A 46 -12.18 13.55 6.40
CA GLU A 46 -13.61 13.22 6.36
C GLU A 46 -14.00 12.60 5.00
N ALA A 47 -13.54 13.21 3.89
CA ALA A 47 -13.80 12.69 2.56
C ALA A 47 -13.18 11.30 2.33
N THR A 48 -11.98 11.05 2.87
CA THR A 48 -11.30 9.75 2.80
C THR A 48 -12.08 8.69 3.58
N ASN A 49 -12.49 9.00 4.80
CA ASN A 49 -13.26 8.08 5.65
C ASN A 49 -14.62 7.74 5.02
N GLU A 50 -15.32 8.74 4.48
CA GLU A 50 -16.61 8.51 3.79
C GLU A 50 -16.41 7.71 2.49
N ALA A 51 -15.37 8.01 1.72
CA ALA A 51 -15.03 7.23 0.52
C ALA A 51 -14.78 5.76 0.88
N TYR A 52 -13.95 5.48 1.88
CA TYR A 52 -13.67 4.12 2.32
C TYR A 52 -14.93 3.38 2.76
N ARG A 53 -15.78 4.03 3.56
CA ARG A 53 -17.07 3.48 3.97
C ARG A 53 -17.94 3.09 2.76
N LEU A 54 -18.05 3.96 1.76
CA LEU A 54 -18.83 3.70 0.55
C LEU A 54 -18.25 2.57 -0.31
N TYR A 55 -16.90 2.48 -0.41
CA TYR A 55 -16.24 1.37 -1.09
C TYR A 55 -16.48 0.04 -0.39
N CYS A 56 -16.44 0.01 0.96
CA CYS A 56 -16.77 -1.19 1.72
C CYS A 56 -18.24 -1.60 1.54
N GLU A 57 -19.19 -0.65 1.55
CA GLU A 57 -20.61 -0.94 1.28
C GLU A 57 -20.83 -1.47 -0.14
N ALA A 58 -20.14 -0.90 -1.14
CA ALA A 58 -20.21 -1.39 -2.51
C ALA A 58 -19.62 -2.81 -2.65
N ALA A 59 -18.50 -3.07 -1.97
CA ALA A 59 -17.89 -4.41 -1.92
C ALA A 59 -18.86 -5.43 -1.27
N GLN A 60 -19.42 -5.09 -0.12
CA GLN A 60 -20.41 -5.93 0.56
C GLN A 60 -21.61 -6.24 -0.34
N PHE A 61 -22.18 -5.22 -0.97
CA PHE A 61 -23.30 -5.39 -1.91
C PHE A 61 -22.97 -6.34 -3.07
N ILE A 62 -21.75 -6.27 -3.63
CA ILE A 62 -21.31 -7.17 -4.69
C ILE A 62 -21.07 -8.59 -4.15
N ILE A 63 -20.42 -8.72 -3.01
CA ILE A 63 -19.97 -10.00 -2.46
C ILE A 63 -21.17 -10.81 -1.92
N GLU A 64 -22.08 -10.16 -1.20
CA GLU A 64 -23.18 -10.81 -0.49
C GLU A 64 -24.49 -10.85 -1.29
N ASP A 65 -24.89 -9.69 -1.86
CA ASP A 65 -26.19 -9.55 -2.49
C ASP A 65 -26.17 -9.87 -3.99
N ASN A 66 -25.04 -9.66 -4.67
CA ASN A 66 -24.90 -9.87 -6.12
C ASN A 66 -23.64 -10.63 -6.51
N PRO A 67 -23.39 -11.82 -6.00
CA PRO A 67 -22.15 -12.56 -6.21
C PRO A 67 -21.87 -12.87 -7.70
N GLU A 68 -22.91 -13.00 -8.54
CA GLU A 68 -22.76 -13.18 -9.98
C GLU A 68 -22.20 -11.95 -10.70
N PHE A 69 -22.24 -10.78 -10.06
CA PHE A 69 -21.65 -9.55 -10.62
C PHE A 69 -20.12 -9.65 -10.67
N MET A 70 -19.50 -10.34 -9.72
CA MET A 70 -18.04 -10.59 -9.71
C MET A 70 -17.59 -11.28 -11.00
N GLU A 71 -18.30 -12.35 -11.40
CA GLU A 71 -17.95 -13.11 -12.60
C GLU A 71 -18.36 -12.35 -13.89
N ARG A 72 -19.61 -11.84 -13.95
CA ARG A 72 -20.18 -11.29 -15.19
C ARG A 72 -19.71 -9.90 -15.56
N ALA A 73 -19.40 -9.05 -14.58
CA ALA A 73 -19.07 -7.64 -14.78
C ALA A 73 -17.62 -7.31 -14.42
N LEU A 74 -17.05 -7.99 -13.42
CA LEU A 74 -15.67 -7.77 -12.98
C LEU A 74 -14.70 -8.83 -13.53
N ASN A 75 -15.19 -9.84 -14.26
CA ASN A 75 -14.40 -10.96 -14.80
C ASN A 75 -13.58 -11.71 -13.74
N ILE A 76 -14.08 -11.75 -12.50
CA ILE A 76 -13.43 -12.49 -11.42
C ILE A 76 -13.81 -13.97 -11.55
N PRO A 77 -12.86 -14.90 -11.71
CA PRO A 77 -13.16 -16.32 -11.77
C PRO A 77 -13.94 -16.80 -10.55
N LYS A 78 -14.84 -17.77 -10.75
CA LYS A 78 -15.72 -18.26 -9.68
C LYS A 78 -14.95 -18.70 -8.42
N GLU A 79 -13.86 -19.42 -8.59
CA GLU A 79 -13.00 -19.91 -7.52
C GLU A 79 -12.40 -18.75 -6.70
N ILE A 80 -12.02 -17.67 -7.37
CA ILE A 80 -11.53 -16.45 -6.71
C ILE A 80 -12.67 -15.76 -5.98
N GLY A 81 -13.87 -15.66 -6.60
CA GLY A 81 -15.06 -15.11 -5.94
C GLY A 81 -15.45 -15.86 -4.68
N GLU A 82 -15.25 -17.17 -4.62
CA GLU A 82 -15.47 -17.97 -3.41
C GLU A 82 -14.47 -17.63 -2.29
N ARG A 83 -13.21 -17.38 -2.64
CA ARG A 83 -12.17 -16.93 -1.68
C ARG A 83 -12.41 -15.51 -1.18
N ILE A 84 -12.80 -14.59 -2.07
CA ILE A 84 -13.19 -13.23 -1.69
C ILE A 84 -14.32 -13.28 -0.65
N ARG A 85 -15.34 -14.10 -0.86
CA ARG A 85 -16.43 -14.28 0.12
C ARG A 85 -15.95 -14.86 1.45
N ALA A 86 -15.02 -15.81 1.40
CA ALA A 86 -14.48 -16.41 2.62
C ALA A 86 -13.67 -15.39 3.42
N SER A 87 -12.80 -14.63 2.78
CA SER A 87 -12.00 -13.57 3.40
C SER A 87 -12.90 -12.45 3.97
N TRP A 88 -13.89 -12.00 3.20
CA TRP A 88 -14.86 -11.01 3.64
C TRP A 88 -15.65 -11.48 4.86
N GLY A 89 -16.17 -12.71 4.82
CA GLY A 89 -16.93 -13.30 5.92
C GLY A 89 -16.09 -13.61 7.17
N ALA A 90 -14.76 -13.72 7.04
CA ALA A 90 -13.81 -13.85 8.13
C ALA A 90 -13.36 -12.49 8.71
N ASP A 91 -13.81 -11.38 8.13
CA ASP A 91 -13.43 -10.01 8.52
C ASP A 91 -11.89 -9.84 8.54
N GLU A 92 -11.22 -10.37 7.50
CA GLU A 92 -9.77 -10.28 7.38
C GLU A 92 -9.32 -8.84 7.23
N LEU A 93 -8.33 -8.44 8.04
CA LEU A 93 -7.83 -7.07 8.06
C LEU A 93 -6.96 -6.76 6.83
N SER A 94 -7.18 -5.58 6.23
CA SER A 94 -6.30 -5.00 5.23
C SER A 94 -5.23 -4.12 5.87
N LEU A 95 -4.10 -3.94 5.18
CA LEU A 95 -2.98 -3.14 5.71
C LEU A 95 -3.16 -1.66 5.40
N TYR A 96 -3.23 -1.31 4.11
CA TYR A 96 -3.38 0.07 3.65
C TYR A 96 -3.92 0.10 2.21
N GLY A 97 -4.39 1.28 1.81
CA GLY A 97 -4.76 1.60 0.44
C GLY A 97 -4.47 3.08 0.15
N ARG A 98 -4.57 3.50 -1.11
CA ARG A 98 -4.36 4.88 -1.53
C ARG A 98 -5.55 5.39 -2.33
N PHE A 99 -6.15 6.47 -1.84
CA PHE A 99 -7.10 7.26 -2.63
C PHE A 99 -6.36 8.39 -3.34
N ASP A 100 -6.67 8.58 -4.61
CA ASP A 100 -6.22 9.74 -5.37
C ASP A 100 -7.38 10.74 -5.49
N PHE A 101 -7.17 11.96 -4.97
CA PHE A 101 -8.17 13.02 -4.96
C PHE A 101 -7.75 14.23 -5.80
N ILE A 102 -8.73 14.86 -6.42
CA ILE A 102 -8.62 16.24 -6.91
C ILE A 102 -9.39 17.16 -5.97
N LEU A 103 -8.78 18.27 -5.54
CA LEU A 103 -9.50 19.36 -4.92
C LEU A 103 -10.07 20.28 -5.98
N ALA A 104 -11.39 20.35 -6.06
CA ALA A 104 -12.08 21.28 -6.93
C ALA A 104 -11.80 22.75 -6.53
N LYS A 105 -12.17 23.71 -7.38
CA LYS A 105 -11.91 25.14 -7.11
C LYS A 105 -12.59 25.66 -5.85
N ASP A 106 -13.70 25.04 -5.47
CA ASP A 106 -14.45 25.35 -4.22
C ASP A 106 -13.90 24.60 -3.00
N GLY A 107 -12.83 23.82 -3.15
CA GLY A 107 -12.22 23.03 -2.09
C GLY A 107 -12.82 21.63 -1.90
N THR A 108 -13.87 21.26 -2.67
CA THR A 108 -14.50 19.95 -2.57
C THR A 108 -13.56 18.85 -3.07
N PRO A 109 -13.23 17.82 -2.24
CA PRO A 109 -12.48 16.66 -2.70
C PRO A 109 -13.32 15.81 -3.67
N LYS A 110 -12.70 15.37 -4.76
CA LYS A 110 -13.29 14.43 -5.72
C LYS A 110 -12.36 13.27 -5.95
N ILE A 111 -12.88 12.06 -5.82
CA ILE A 111 -12.11 10.83 -6.01
C ILE A 111 -11.81 10.65 -7.49
N LEU A 112 -10.56 10.32 -7.80
CA LEU A 112 -10.14 9.83 -9.11
C LEU A 112 -10.12 8.31 -9.12
N GLU A 113 -9.45 7.71 -8.12
CA GLU A 113 -9.33 6.26 -7.99
C GLU A 113 -9.08 5.83 -6.54
N PHE A 114 -9.25 4.54 -6.29
CA PHE A 114 -8.84 3.87 -5.06
C PHE A 114 -7.93 2.69 -5.42
N ASN A 115 -6.67 2.76 -5.01
CA ASN A 115 -5.69 1.69 -5.16
C ASN A 115 -5.68 0.84 -3.89
N ALA A 116 -6.33 -0.33 -3.94
CA ALA A 116 -6.52 -1.21 -2.79
C ALA A 116 -5.72 -2.52 -2.88
N ASP A 117 -5.22 -2.89 -4.07
CA ASP A 117 -4.45 -4.14 -4.27
C ASP A 117 -2.94 -3.91 -4.18
N THR A 118 -2.40 -3.05 -5.04
CA THR A 118 -0.96 -2.77 -5.13
C THR A 118 -0.67 -1.26 -5.09
N PRO A 119 -1.05 -0.54 -4.00
CA PRO A 119 -0.80 0.89 -3.93
C PRO A 119 0.70 1.18 -3.82
N THR A 120 1.19 2.11 -4.66
CA THR A 120 2.55 2.63 -4.68
C THR A 120 2.64 4.02 -4.04
N SER A 121 3.77 4.73 -4.20
CA SER A 121 4.04 6.08 -3.65
C SER A 121 4.04 6.12 -2.11
N LEU A 122 4.31 5.01 -1.46
CA LEU A 122 4.29 4.91 -0.01
C LEU A 122 5.54 5.55 0.62
N LEU A 123 6.72 5.31 0.03
CA LEU A 123 7.99 5.85 0.52
C LEU A 123 8.01 7.39 0.43
N GLU A 124 7.52 7.94 -0.68
CA GLU A 124 7.39 9.38 -0.87
C GLU A 124 6.51 10.02 0.21
N ALA A 125 5.35 9.43 0.45
CA ALA A 125 4.36 9.97 1.38
C ALA A 125 4.80 9.85 2.84
N SER A 126 5.34 8.69 3.23
CA SER A 126 5.65 8.40 4.64
C SER A 126 7.02 8.88 5.08
N VAL A 127 8.03 8.87 4.19
CA VAL A 127 9.44 9.12 4.57
C VAL A 127 9.99 10.37 3.91
N ILE A 128 9.94 10.44 2.55
CA ILE A 128 10.67 11.49 1.82
C ILE A 128 10.10 12.88 2.09
N GLN A 129 8.77 13.02 2.08
CA GLN A 129 8.11 14.29 2.40
C GLN A 129 8.32 14.69 3.86
N TRP A 130 8.33 13.72 4.78
CA TRP A 130 8.63 13.98 6.19
C TRP A 130 10.05 14.52 6.36
N GLN A 131 11.05 13.84 5.80
CA GLN A 131 12.44 14.28 5.89
C GLN A 131 12.65 15.66 5.26
N TRP A 132 12.00 15.93 4.11
CA TRP A 132 12.02 17.25 3.50
C TRP A 132 11.46 18.32 4.45
N LYS A 133 10.33 18.05 5.08
CA LYS A 133 9.68 18.97 6.03
C LYS A 133 10.57 19.23 7.24
N GLU A 134 11.19 18.19 7.81
CA GLU A 134 12.11 18.34 8.94
C GLU A 134 13.33 19.23 8.59
N ASP A 135 13.87 19.11 7.39
CA ASP A 135 15.02 19.87 6.97
C ASP A 135 14.70 21.33 6.60
N VAL A 136 13.51 21.60 6.08
CA VAL A 136 13.18 22.92 5.50
C VAL A 136 12.24 23.72 6.41
N PHE A 137 11.31 23.07 7.08
CA PHE A 137 10.30 23.68 7.96
C PHE A 137 10.07 22.84 9.23
N PRO A 138 11.10 22.70 10.10
CA PRO A 138 11.00 21.86 11.29
C PRO A 138 9.91 22.30 12.28
N GLU A 139 9.50 23.59 12.22
CA GLU A 139 8.44 24.15 13.05
C GLU A 139 7.02 23.87 12.51
N CYS A 140 6.91 23.35 11.29
CA CYS A 140 5.62 23.02 10.69
C CYS A 140 5.21 21.59 11.00
N ASP A 141 3.92 21.33 10.94
CA ASP A 141 3.37 19.98 11.00
C ASP A 141 3.15 19.43 9.59
N GLN A 142 3.02 18.10 9.51
CA GLN A 142 2.64 17.38 8.30
C GLN A 142 1.47 16.45 8.61
N PHE A 143 0.47 16.44 7.76
CA PHE A 143 -0.64 15.49 7.82
C PHE A 143 -0.16 14.10 7.38
N ASN A 144 0.54 13.41 8.28
CA ASN A 144 1.19 12.13 8.01
C ASN A 144 1.32 11.29 9.30
N GLY A 145 0.57 10.22 9.38
CA GLY A 145 0.67 9.19 10.42
C GLY A 145 0.88 7.80 9.83
N ILE A 146 1.39 7.72 8.58
CA ILE A 146 1.47 6.47 7.82
C ILE A 146 2.42 5.48 8.51
N HIS A 147 3.60 5.93 8.92
CA HIS A 147 4.62 5.06 9.52
C HIS A 147 4.12 4.40 10.80
N GLU A 148 3.63 5.21 11.73
CA GLU A 148 3.09 4.74 13.01
C GLU A 148 1.86 3.86 12.82
N GLY A 149 1.00 4.24 11.86
CA GLY A 149 -0.17 3.46 11.48
C GLY A 149 0.21 2.07 10.96
N LEU A 150 1.21 1.97 10.09
CA LEU A 150 1.71 0.68 9.58
C LEU A 150 2.31 -0.18 10.70
N VAL A 151 3.14 0.39 11.56
CA VAL A 151 3.72 -0.32 12.72
C VAL A 151 2.63 -0.87 13.64
N GLN A 152 1.56 -0.09 13.86
CA GLN A 152 0.43 -0.54 14.68
C GLN A 152 -0.39 -1.61 13.95
N SER A 153 -0.68 -1.43 12.67
CA SER A 153 -1.47 -2.39 11.87
C SER A 153 -0.84 -3.77 11.82
N TRP A 154 0.49 -3.87 11.75
CA TRP A 154 1.17 -5.18 11.83
C TRP A 154 0.88 -5.92 13.14
N LYS A 155 0.79 -5.20 14.26
CA LYS A 155 0.48 -5.78 15.59
C LYS A 155 -0.97 -6.23 15.67
N ASP A 156 -1.88 -5.50 15.03
CA ASP A 156 -3.32 -5.78 15.02
C ASP A 156 -3.63 -6.97 14.11
N ILE A 157 -3.04 -7.01 12.89
CA ILE A 157 -3.19 -8.12 11.93
C ILE A 157 -2.59 -9.41 12.49
N PHE A 158 -1.42 -9.32 13.14
CA PHE A 158 -0.72 -10.49 13.66
C PHE A 158 -0.46 -10.38 15.17
N PRO A 159 -1.39 -10.82 16.02
CA PRO A 159 -1.24 -10.72 17.48
C PRO A 159 -0.09 -11.56 18.04
N LYS A 160 0.41 -12.54 17.27
CA LYS A 160 1.57 -13.36 17.65
C LYS A 160 2.76 -13.03 16.79
N LYS A 161 3.92 -12.81 17.41
CA LYS A 161 5.20 -12.60 16.71
C LYS A 161 5.55 -13.82 15.83
N GLY A 162 6.39 -13.59 14.85
CA GLY A 162 6.84 -14.60 13.90
C GLY A 162 7.43 -13.95 12.65
N GLU A 163 7.63 -14.73 11.61
CA GLU A 163 8.13 -14.26 10.33
C GLU A 163 6.99 -13.83 9.42
N ILE A 164 7.20 -12.73 8.69
CA ILE A 164 6.33 -12.24 7.62
C ILE A 164 7.18 -12.18 6.34
N HIS A 165 6.68 -12.82 5.29
CA HIS A 165 7.28 -12.73 3.96
C HIS A 165 6.65 -11.53 3.21
N PHE A 166 7.46 -10.84 2.42
CA PHE A 166 7.07 -9.73 1.57
C PHE A 166 7.42 -10.10 0.14
N ALA A 167 6.42 -10.32 -0.71
CA ALA A 167 6.61 -10.85 -2.04
C ALA A 167 6.07 -9.90 -3.12
N GLY A 168 6.85 -9.69 -4.18
CA GLY A 168 6.47 -8.86 -5.32
C GLY A 168 7.37 -9.07 -6.52
N ALA A 169 7.27 -8.21 -7.53
CA ALA A 169 8.12 -8.24 -8.71
C ALA A 169 9.43 -7.48 -8.44
N LEU A 170 10.46 -8.18 -7.94
CA LEU A 170 11.73 -7.54 -7.53
C LEU A 170 12.56 -6.97 -8.70
N GLU A 171 12.17 -7.22 -9.94
CA GLU A 171 12.74 -6.54 -11.12
C GLU A 171 12.36 -5.05 -11.16
N ASN A 172 11.26 -4.68 -10.49
CA ASN A 172 10.80 -3.30 -10.35
C ASN A 172 11.40 -2.71 -9.07
N ASN A 173 12.25 -1.69 -9.21
CA ASN A 173 12.91 -1.03 -8.08
C ASN A 173 11.90 -0.30 -7.16
N GLU A 174 10.80 0.25 -7.71
CA GLU A 174 9.74 0.89 -6.92
C GLU A 174 9.05 -0.13 -6.01
N ASP A 175 8.66 -1.29 -6.56
CA ASP A 175 8.05 -2.37 -5.77
C ASP A 175 9.02 -2.88 -4.71
N THR A 176 10.29 -3.06 -5.09
CA THR A 176 11.35 -3.49 -4.16
C THR A 176 11.51 -2.48 -3.01
N GLY A 177 11.57 -1.18 -3.29
CA GLY A 177 11.66 -0.13 -2.28
C GLY A 177 10.44 -0.12 -1.35
N THR A 178 9.24 -0.26 -1.92
CA THR A 178 7.99 -0.35 -1.16
C THR A 178 7.97 -1.58 -0.24
N LEU A 179 8.35 -2.75 -0.74
CA LEU A 179 8.42 -3.99 0.07
C LEU A 179 9.46 -3.89 1.19
N GLN A 180 10.63 -3.32 0.92
CA GLN A 180 11.68 -3.11 1.92
C GLN A 180 11.22 -2.15 3.02
N TYR A 181 10.54 -1.07 2.65
CA TYR A 181 9.98 -0.13 3.62
C TYR A 181 8.90 -0.80 4.49
N LEU A 182 7.95 -1.52 3.89
CA LEU A 182 6.93 -2.26 4.64
C LEU A 182 7.55 -3.32 5.56
N ALA A 183 8.58 -4.04 5.09
CA ALA A 183 9.32 -4.98 5.91
C ALA A 183 9.99 -4.30 7.11
N SER A 184 10.53 -3.08 6.93
CA SER A 184 11.14 -2.32 8.03
C SER A 184 10.11 -1.92 9.10
N THR A 185 8.90 -1.50 8.70
CA THR A 185 7.81 -1.20 9.65
C THR A 185 7.34 -2.45 10.43
N ALA A 186 7.33 -3.62 9.77
CA ALA A 186 7.03 -4.89 10.44
C ALA A 186 8.16 -5.31 11.42
N MET A 187 9.43 -5.04 11.07
CA MET A 187 10.56 -5.26 11.99
C MET A 187 10.46 -4.35 13.22
N GLU A 188 10.11 -3.09 13.05
CA GLU A 188 9.86 -2.17 14.15
C GLU A 188 8.68 -2.62 15.02
N ALA A 189 7.63 -3.19 14.41
CA ALA A 189 6.55 -3.84 15.13
C ALA A 189 6.99 -5.12 15.88
N GLY A 190 8.23 -5.61 15.65
CA GLY A 190 8.84 -6.74 16.36
C GLY A 190 8.66 -8.09 15.67
N PHE A 191 8.47 -8.11 14.34
CA PHE A 191 8.46 -9.32 13.51
C PHE A 191 9.83 -9.55 12.87
N SER A 192 10.14 -10.80 12.52
CA SER A 192 11.18 -11.10 11.52
C SER A 192 10.57 -10.97 10.12
N THR A 193 11.38 -10.55 9.15
CA THR A 193 10.89 -10.28 7.81
C THR A 193 11.79 -10.87 6.74
N ARG A 194 11.20 -11.24 5.61
CA ARG A 194 11.92 -11.73 4.44
C ARG A 194 11.29 -11.17 3.17
N VAL A 195 12.07 -10.43 2.39
CA VAL A 195 11.66 -9.92 1.08
C VAL A 195 12.13 -10.89 0.01
N LEU A 196 11.26 -11.25 -0.93
CA LEU A 196 11.55 -12.22 -1.99
C LEU A 196 10.72 -11.94 -3.25
N ASP A 197 11.18 -12.47 -4.38
CA ASP A 197 10.41 -12.43 -5.62
C ASP A 197 9.20 -13.35 -5.54
N MET A 198 8.03 -12.88 -5.99
CA MET A 198 6.80 -13.66 -5.99
C MET A 198 6.95 -14.99 -6.75
N GLN A 199 7.72 -15.00 -7.84
CA GLN A 199 7.93 -16.18 -8.65
C GLN A 199 8.83 -17.23 -7.97
N ALA A 200 9.63 -16.81 -6.97
CA ALA A 200 10.50 -17.67 -6.20
C ALA A 200 9.75 -18.51 -5.14
N LEU A 201 8.49 -18.21 -4.88
CA LEU A 201 7.65 -19.03 -4.00
C LEU A 201 7.38 -20.38 -4.65
N ASP A 202 7.55 -21.47 -3.90
CA ASP A 202 7.25 -22.84 -4.35
C ASP A 202 6.00 -23.39 -3.63
N LEU A 203 5.13 -24.05 -4.40
CA LEU A 203 3.92 -24.68 -3.87
C LEU A 203 4.13 -26.19 -3.75
N GLN A 204 4.17 -26.69 -2.52
CA GLN A 204 4.29 -28.10 -2.21
C GLN A 204 3.15 -28.57 -1.30
N ASN A 205 2.36 -29.55 -1.73
CA ASN A 205 1.24 -30.10 -0.97
C ASN A 205 0.26 -29.05 -0.40
N GLY A 206 -0.08 -28.02 -1.21
CA GLY A 206 -0.98 -26.95 -0.83
C GLY A 206 -0.41 -25.95 0.16
N ARG A 207 0.93 -25.88 0.30
CA ARG A 207 1.63 -24.92 1.16
C ARG A 207 2.75 -24.25 0.41
N PHE A 208 2.95 -22.97 0.67
CA PHE A 208 4.05 -22.20 0.09
C PHE A 208 5.33 -22.31 0.90
N PHE A 209 6.42 -22.41 0.18
CA PHE A 209 7.77 -22.40 0.73
C PHE A 209 8.60 -21.32 0.03
N ASP A 210 9.49 -20.71 0.77
CA ASP A 210 10.46 -19.77 0.23
C ASP A 210 11.67 -20.52 -0.38
N PRO A 211 12.60 -19.81 -1.06
CA PRO A 211 13.80 -20.42 -1.65
C PRO A 211 14.74 -21.11 -0.64
N ALA A 212 14.63 -20.81 0.66
CA ALA A 212 15.39 -21.49 1.70
C ALA A 212 14.69 -22.77 2.21
N GLY A 213 13.49 -23.07 1.71
CA GLY A 213 12.68 -24.21 2.14
C GLY A 213 11.88 -23.97 3.42
N GLU A 214 11.76 -22.71 3.84
CA GLU A 214 10.96 -22.33 5.02
C GLU A 214 9.50 -22.14 4.63
N LEU A 215 8.60 -22.55 5.52
CA LEU A 215 7.16 -22.47 5.29
C LEU A 215 6.66 -21.02 5.36
N VAL A 216 6.00 -20.56 4.31
CA VAL A 216 5.38 -19.23 4.24
C VAL A 216 3.98 -19.29 4.86
N ASN A 217 3.86 -18.83 6.11
CA ASN A 217 2.58 -18.78 6.82
C ASN A 217 1.91 -17.41 6.76
N ARG A 218 2.67 -16.35 6.49
CA ARG A 218 2.22 -14.97 6.41
C ARG A 218 2.95 -14.31 5.27
N CYS A 219 2.20 -13.75 4.34
CA CYS A 219 2.78 -13.07 3.19
C CYS A 219 2.03 -11.78 2.92
N PHE A 220 2.75 -10.67 2.85
CA PHE A 220 2.28 -9.47 2.19
C PHE A 220 2.68 -9.57 0.72
N LYS A 221 1.70 -9.44 -0.18
CA LYS A 221 1.96 -9.43 -1.62
C LYS A 221 1.88 -8.01 -2.19
N LEU A 222 2.89 -7.59 -2.93
CA LEU A 222 2.83 -6.46 -3.85
C LEU A 222 2.92 -7.01 -5.27
N TYR A 223 1.84 -7.65 -5.70
CA TYR A 223 1.75 -8.33 -6.98
C TYR A 223 0.28 -8.37 -7.42
N PRO A 224 -0.09 -7.84 -8.61
CA PRO A 224 -1.49 -7.73 -9.02
C PRO A 224 -2.22 -9.07 -9.02
N TRP A 225 -3.44 -9.10 -8.51
CA TRP A 225 -4.26 -10.31 -8.52
C TRP A 225 -4.53 -10.81 -9.92
N GLU A 226 -4.68 -9.93 -10.91
CA GLU A 226 -4.86 -10.28 -12.31
C GLU A 226 -3.69 -11.10 -12.84
N TRP A 227 -2.47 -10.73 -12.49
CA TRP A 227 -1.27 -11.48 -12.88
C TRP A 227 -1.22 -12.85 -12.21
N MET A 228 -1.68 -12.95 -10.96
CA MET A 228 -1.75 -14.23 -10.26
C MET A 228 -2.79 -15.18 -10.89
N VAL A 229 -3.84 -14.63 -11.49
CA VAL A 229 -4.90 -15.39 -12.15
C VAL A 229 -4.52 -15.78 -13.60
N ASP A 230 -3.95 -14.83 -14.36
CA ASP A 230 -3.71 -14.97 -15.81
C ASP A 230 -2.40 -15.72 -16.15
N ASP A 231 -1.35 -15.49 -15.38
CA ASP A 231 0.01 -15.96 -15.69
C ASP A 231 0.27 -17.36 -15.15
N ASN A 232 -0.14 -18.45 -15.68
CA ASN A 232 0.33 -19.79 -15.23
C ASN A 232 0.67 -19.89 -13.71
N MET A 233 0.39 -18.83 -12.95
CA MET A 233 0.51 -18.72 -11.51
C MET A 233 -0.71 -19.36 -10.80
N ASN A 234 -1.44 -20.24 -11.53
CA ASN A 234 -2.55 -21.05 -10.99
C ASN A 234 -2.18 -21.76 -9.66
N LYS A 235 -0.87 -21.91 -9.39
CA LYS A 235 -0.41 -22.41 -8.10
C LYS A 235 -0.85 -21.51 -6.93
N PHE A 236 -0.99 -20.18 -7.13
CA PHE A 236 -1.42 -19.25 -6.09
C PHE A 236 -2.94 -19.18 -5.92
N VAL A 237 -3.66 -19.62 -6.94
CA VAL A 237 -5.13 -19.66 -6.94
C VAL A 237 -5.65 -20.97 -6.33
N SER A 238 -4.82 -21.99 -6.25
CA SER A 238 -5.20 -23.37 -5.83
C SER A 238 -5.20 -23.57 -4.30
N ILE A 239 -4.98 -22.49 -3.51
CA ILE A 239 -4.92 -22.55 -2.04
C ILE A 239 -6.23 -22.00 -1.41
#